data_5dd89b76c2f85e905835b931f7a2ed9c
#
_entry.id   5dd89b76c2f85e905835b931f7a2ed9c
#
_cell.length_a   1.000
_cell.length_b   1.000
_cell.length_c   1.000
_cell.angle_alpha   90.00
_cell.angle_beta   90.00
_cell.angle_gamma   90.00
#
_symmetry.space_group_name_H-M   'P 1'
#
loop_
_entity.id
_entity.type
_entity.pdbx_description
1 polymer ?
#
loop_
_entity_poly.entity_id
_entity_poly.type
_entity_poly.pdbx_seq_one_letter_code
_entity_poly.pdbx_strand_id
1 'polypeptide(L)'
;MRVKISEDFRTSYKHLKKRHKSLDEDFERFLNSLMQNPMQGVELFGGARKIRLAITSKGRGKSGGARVIIRVRIVQDELQLLYIYDKADMGNISDIYLRELLKRME
;
A
#
# COMPACT_ATOMS: atom_id res chain seq x y z
N MET A 1 -5.91 -13.14 9.32
CA MET A 1 -4.61 -12.47 9.16
C MET A 1 -4.64 -11.13 9.89
N ARG A 2 -3.65 -10.87 10.72
CA ARG A 2 -3.57 -9.59 11.45
C ARG A 2 -3.00 -8.52 10.54
N VAL A 3 -3.57 -7.31 10.62
CA VAL A 3 -3.08 -6.18 9.85
C VAL A 3 -2.23 -5.29 10.76
N LYS A 4 -0.98 -5.07 10.37
CA LYS A 4 -0.07 -4.19 11.09
C LYS A 4 0.24 -2.99 10.21
N ILE A 5 0.07 -1.79 10.77
CA ILE A 5 0.20 -0.55 10.02
C ILE A 5 1.43 0.20 10.51
N SER A 6 2.34 0.53 9.58
CA SER A 6 3.55 1.28 9.92
C SER A 6 3.25 2.77 10.12
N GLU A 7 4.15 3.46 10.82
CA GLU A 7 4.07 4.91 10.94
C GLU A 7 4.22 5.58 9.57
N ASP A 8 5.09 5.05 8.73
CA ASP A 8 5.28 5.56 7.37
C ASP A 8 3.97 5.49 6.58
N PHE A 9 3.24 4.38 6.70
CA PHE A 9 1.94 4.24 6.04
C PHE A 9 0.94 5.25 6.59
N ARG A 10 0.85 5.39 7.91
CA ARG A 10 -0.09 6.33 8.53
C ARG A 10 0.14 7.74 8.04
N THR A 11 1.39 8.17 8.00
CA THR A 11 1.76 9.51 7.56
C THR A 11 1.43 9.72 6.08
N SER A 12 1.82 8.79 5.23
CA SER A 12 1.57 8.89 3.80
C SER A 12 0.07 8.82 3.47
N TYR A 13 -0.68 8.00 4.19
CA TYR A 13 -2.13 7.90 4.04
C TYR A 13 -2.81 9.23 4.37
N LYS A 14 -2.43 9.86 5.46
CA LYS A 14 -2.95 11.16 5.87
C LYS A 14 -2.77 12.23 4.80
N HIS A 15 -1.57 12.28 4.21
CA HIS A 15 -1.29 13.22 3.13
C HIS A 15 -2.17 12.97 1.92
N LEU A 16 -2.32 11.71 1.56
CA LEU A 16 -3.09 11.31 0.39
C LEU A 16 -4.58 11.60 0.59
N LYS A 17 -5.10 11.36 1.79
CA LYS A 17 -6.50 11.60 2.11
C LYS A 17 -6.91 13.06 1.95
N LYS A 18 -6.03 14.00 2.26
CA LYS A 18 -6.31 15.42 2.09
C LYS A 18 -6.56 15.78 0.64
N ARG A 19 -6.00 15.03 -0.31
CA ARG A 19 -6.10 15.29 -1.74
C ARG A 19 -7.21 14.50 -2.41
N HIS A 20 -7.64 13.38 -1.83
CA HIS A 20 -8.58 12.45 -2.45
C HIS A 20 -9.67 12.07 -1.46
N LYS A 21 -10.83 12.69 -1.61
CA LYS A 21 -11.96 12.50 -0.67
C LYS A 21 -12.53 11.08 -0.66
N SER A 22 -12.32 10.31 -1.71
CA SER A 22 -12.83 8.93 -1.78
C SER A 22 -11.87 7.89 -1.20
N LEU A 23 -10.70 8.33 -0.68
CA LEU A 23 -9.64 7.38 -0.31
C LEU A 23 -10.08 6.37 0.74
N ASP A 24 -10.81 6.78 1.77
CA ASP A 24 -11.23 5.85 2.83
C ASP A 24 -12.09 4.72 2.28
N GLU A 25 -13.04 5.05 1.41
CA GLU A 25 -13.91 4.04 0.80
C GLU A 25 -13.13 3.15 -0.16
N ASP A 26 -12.26 3.76 -0.95
CA ASP A 26 -11.42 3.01 -1.90
C ASP A 26 -10.48 2.06 -1.16
N PHE A 27 -9.90 2.51 -0.06
CA PHE A 27 -9.00 1.71 0.73
C PHE A 27 -9.73 0.55 1.43
N GLU A 28 -10.93 0.78 1.91
CA GLU A 28 -11.74 -0.28 2.51
C GLU A 28 -12.00 -1.41 1.52
N ARG A 29 -12.40 -1.08 0.30
CA ARG A 29 -12.59 -2.09 -0.77
C ARG A 29 -11.28 -2.80 -1.10
N PHE A 30 -10.20 -2.05 -1.17
CA PHE A 30 -8.86 -2.58 -1.42
C PHE A 30 -8.46 -3.58 -0.34
N LEU A 31 -8.63 -3.22 0.92
CA LEU A 31 -8.23 -4.07 2.03
C LEU A 31 -9.07 -5.36 2.07
N ASN A 32 -10.36 -5.27 1.80
CA ASN A 32 -11.22 -6.45 1.73
C ASN A 32 -10.76 -7.41 0.64
N SER A 33 -10.41 -6.90 -0.53
CA SER A 33 -9.87 -7.71 -1.63
C SER A 33 -8.54 -8.34 -1.23
N LEU A 34 -7.68 -7.57 -0.58
CA LEU A 34 -6.36 -8.02 -0.17
C LEU A 34 -6.43 -9.12 0.89
N MET A 35 -7.39 -9.03 1.80
CA MET A 35 -7.58 -10.07 2.82
C MET A 35 -8.02 -11.40 2.21
N GLN A 36 -8.71 -11.37 1.08
CA GLN A 36 -9.09 -12.58 0.37
C GLN A 36 -7.94 -13.16 -0.45
N ASN A 37 -7.08 -12.29 -0.98
CA ASN A 37 -5.91 -12.70 -1.76
C ASN A 37 -4.74 -11.75 -1.48
N PRO A 38 -3.92 -12.05 -0.47
CA PRO A 38 -2.82 -11.16 -0.09
C PRO A 38 -1.64 -11.18 -1.06
N MET A 39 -1.60 -12.13 -1.99
CA MET A 39 -0.49 -12.26 -2.93
C MET A 39 -0.75 -11.54 -4.26
N GLN A 40 -1.48 -10.44 -4.21
CA GLN A 40 -1.74 -9.60 -5.38
C GLN A 40 -0.56 -8.69 -5.70
N GLY A 41 -0.56 -8.15 -6.91
CA GLY A 41 0.39 -7.13 -7.34
C GLY A 41 1.73 -7.69 -7.77
N VAL A 42 2.73 -6.83 -7.76
CA VAL A 42 4.08 -7.14 -8.22
C VAL A 42 4.98 -7.42 -7.02
N GLU A 43 5.68 -8.53 -7.05
CA GLU A 43 6.63 -8.87 -5.99
C GLU A 43 7.85 -7.97 -6.08
N LEU A 44 8.26 -7.47 -4.92
CA LEU A 44 9.49 -6.72 -4.73
C LEU A 44 10.42 -7.55 -3.84
N PHE A 45 11.63 -7.08 -3.57
CA PHE A 45 12.50 -7.85 -2.69
C PHE A 45 12.02 -7.83 -1.24
N GLY A 46 12.53 -8.72 -0.42
CA GLY A 46 12.24 -8.76 1.02
C GLY A 46 10.83 -9.18 1.38
N GLY A 47 10.12 -9.81 0.47
CA GLY A 47 8.74 -10.23 0.70
C GLY A 47 7.72 -9.12 0.51
N ALA A 48 8.16 -7.93 0.11
CA ALA A 48 7.26 -6.82 -0.17
C ALA A 48 6.55 -7.00 -1.51
N ARG A 49 5.39 -6.37 -1.63
CA ARG A 49 4.59 -6.37 -2.86
C ARG A 49 4.07 -4.97 -3.11
N LYS A 50 3.95 -4.60 -4.37
CA LYS A 50 3.38 -3.33 -4.81
C LYS A 50 2.05 -3.60 -5.49
N ILE A 51 0.99 -2.97 -4.99
CA ILE A 51 -0.37 -3.23 -5.46
C ILE A 51 -1.03 -1.92 -5.86
N ARG A 52 -1.73 -1.94 -6.98
CA ARG A 52 -2.48 -0.78 -7.48
C ARG A 52 -3.76 -0.60 -6.68
N LEU A 53 -4.06 0.65 -6.37
CA LEU A 53 -5.30 1.06 -5.69
C LEU A 53 -6.00 2.11 -6.55
N ALA A 54 -7.23 1.81 -6.99
CA ALA A 54 -8.03 2.79 -7.71
C ALA A 54 -8.51 3.88 -6.75
N ILE A 55 -8.34 5.13 -7.14
CA ILE A 55 -8.89 6.27 -6.40
C ILE A 55 -10.08 6.79 -7.20
N THR A 56 -11.28 6.50 -6.74
CA THR A 56 -12.52 6.82 -7.46
C THR A 56 -12.65 8.29 -7.79
N SER A 57 -12.32 9.16 -6.84
CA SER A 57 -12.42 10.61 -7.04
C SER A 57 -11.45 11.16 -8.10
N LYS A 58 -10.42 10.40 -8.50
CA LYS A 58 -9.53 10.78 -9.60
C LYS A 58 -10.12 10.44 -10.97
N GLY A 59 -11.01 9.46 -11.05
CA GLY A 59 -11.64 9.03 -12.30
C GLY A 59 -10.71 8.33 -13.28
N ARG A 60 -9.56 7.80 -12.83
CA ARG A 60 -8.55 7.19 -13.70
C ARG A 60 -8.37 5.69 -13.53
N GLY A 61 -9.19 5.06 -12.70
CA GLY A 61 -9.06 3.65 -12.40
C GLY A 61 -7.74 3.31 -11.71
N LYS A 62 -7.38 2.02 -11.71
CA LYS A 62 -6.21 1.53 -10.97
C LYS A 62 -4.89 2.06 -11.51
N SER A 63 -4.78 2.22 -12.83
CA SER A 63 -3.52 2.62 -13.46
C SER A 63 -3.11 4.04 -13.08
N GLY A 64 -4.07 4.93 -12.83
CA GLY A 64 -3.82 6.31 -12.46
C GLY A 64 -4.01 6.62 -10.98
N GLY A 65 -4.31 5.61 -10.16
CA GLY A 65 -4.60 5.81 -8.75
C GLY A 65 -3.35 5.86 -7.87
N ALA A 66 -3.39 5.11 -6.79
CA ALA A 66 -2.28 5.01 -5.84
C ALA A 66 -1.57 3.67 -5.97
N ARG A 67 -0.44 3.57 -5.29
CA ARG A 67 0.29 2.31 -5.10
C ARG A 67 0.45 2.07 -3.61
N VAL A 68 0.19 0.83 -3.19
CA VAL A 68 0.33 0.42 -1.79
C VAL A 68 1.47 -0.59 -1.72
N ILE A 69 2.40 -0.35 -0.80
CA ILE A 69 3.49 -1.28 -0.52
C ILE A 69 3.11 -2.06 0.73
N ILE A 70 3.11 -3.38 0.61
CA ILE A 70 2.78 -4.29 1.70
C ILE A 70 3.88 -5.34 1.87
N ARG A 71 3.83 -6.07 2.98
CA ARG A 71 4.58 -7.31 3.14
C ARG A 71 3.68 -8.32 3.83
N VAL A 72 3.63 -9.55 3.28
CA VAL A 72 2.89 -10.64 3.89
C VAL A 72 3.88 -11.53 4.64
N ARG A 73 3.60 -11.78 5.90
CA ARG A 73 4.41 -12.69 6.73
C ARG A 73 3.54 -13.89 7.07
N ILE A 74 3.69 -14.95 6.29
CA ILE A 74 2.80 -16.12 6.35
C ILE A 74 2.88 -16.82 7.70
N VAL A 75 4.08 -17.07 8.20
CA VAL A 75 4.28 -17.77 9.49
C VAL A 75 3.65 -16.99 10.64
N GLN A 76 3.76 -15.68 10.62
CA GLN A 76 3.19 -14.81 11.65
C GLN A 76 1.71 -14.51 11.42
N ASP A 77 1.15 -14.95 10.31
CA ASP A 77 -0.23 -14.64 9.89
C ASP A 77 -0.49 -13.13 9.93
N GLU A 78 0.40 -12.38 9.28
CA GLU A 78 0.44 -10.93 9.39
C GLU A 78 0.54 -10.27 8.02
N LEU A 79 -0.29 -9.24 7.83
CA LEU A 79 -0.23 -8.34 6.67
C LEU A 79 0.29 -6.99 7.16
N GLN A 80 1.42 -6.55 6.63
CA GLN A 80 2.00 -5.25 6.97
C GLN A 80 1.70 -4.24 5.89
N LEU A 81 1.12 -3.10 6.27
CA LEU A 81 0.94 -1.95 5.39
C LEU A 81 2.14 -1.02 5.60
N LEU A 82 2.98 -0.88 4.58
CA LEU A 82 4.26 -0.18 4.71
C LEU A 82 4.23 1.25 4.21
N TYR A 83 3.57 1.50 3.08
CA TYR A 83 3.56 2.82 2.46
C TYR A 83 2.45 2.93 1.42
N ILE A 84 1.98 4.14 1.18
CA ILE A 84 1.03 4.43 0.11
C ILE A 84 1.43 5.74 -0.56
N TYR A 85 1.34 5.79 -1.89
CA TYR A 85 1.68 7.01 -2.63
C TYR A 85 0.82 7.16 -3.88
N ASP A 86 0.63 8.41 -4.29
CA ASP A 86 -0.07 8.73 -5.52
C ASP A 86 0.87 8.47 -6.70
N LYS A 87 0.41 7.73 -7.69
CA LYS A 87 1.22 7.44 -8.88
C LYS A 87 1.70 8.71 -9.58
N ALA A 88 0.94 9.79 -9.51
CA ALA A 88 1.32 11.06 -10.11
C ALA A 88 2.54 11.69 -9.45
N ASP A 89 2.76 11.41 -8.15
CA ASP A 89 3.86 11.99 -7.39
C ASP A 89 5.15 11.18 -7.50
N MET A 90 5.01 9.86 -7.69
CA MET A 90 6.16 8.96 -7.67
C MET A 90 5.90 7.80 -8.62
N GLY A 91 6.81 7.54 -9.54
CA GLY A 91 6.68 6.44 -10.49
C GLY A 91 6.93 5.09 -9.82
N ASN A 92 8.07 4.96 -9.15
CA ASN A 92 8.46 3.75 -8.44
C ASN A 92 9.12 4.11 -7.12
N ILE A 93 8.95 3.23 -6.13
CA ILE A 93 9.68 3.36 -4.88
C ILE A 93 11.14 2.91 -5.11
N SER A 94 12.10 3.64 -4.55
CA SER A 94 13.50 3.25 -4.65
C SER A 94 13.79 2.04 -3.78
N ASP A 95 14.80 1.25 -4.16
CA ASP A 95 15.22 0.08 -3.37
C ASP A 95 15.72 0.51 -1.99
N ILE A 96 16.42 1.62 -1.92
CA ILE A 96 16.95 2.13 -0.65
C ILE A 96 15.80 2.46 0.30
N TYR A 97 14.78 3.17 -0.20
CA TYR A 97 13.64 3.52 0.63
C TYR A 97 12.83 2.30 1.05
N LEU A 98 12.65 1.35 0.13
CA LEU A 98 11.95 0.10 0.44
C LEU A 98 12.68 -0.67 1.55
N ARG A 99 14.00 -0.75 1.50
CA ARG A 99 14.79 -1.40 2.56
C ARG A 99 14.55 -0.74 3.92
N GLU A 100 14.48 0.59 3.94
CA GLU A 100 14.22 1.31 5.18
C GLU A 100 12.82 1.05 5.72
N LEU A 101 11.82 1.01 4.84
CA LEU A 101 10.44 0.66 5.25
C LEU A 101 10.39 -0.71 5.88
N LEU A 102 11.02 -1.70 5.24
CA LEU A 102 11.05 -3.08 5.74
C LEU A 102 11.76 -3.17 7.09
N LYS A 103 12.87 -2.47 7.21
CA LYS A 103 13.68 -2.48 8.43
C LYS A 103 12.91 -1.90 9.62
N ARG A 104 12.17 -0.81 9.40
CA ARG A 104 11.39 -0.19 10.47
C ARG A 104 10.22 -1.04 10.96
N MET A 105 9.81 -2.05 10.19
CA MET A 105 8.71 -2.95 10.56
C MET A 105 9.18 -4.29 11.14
N GLU A 106 10.44 -4.47 11.29
CA GLU A 106 10.98 -5.70 11.90
C GLU A 106 10.88 -5.70 13.42
#